data_33a1c3ea304e2be6876eba59f3a20089
#
_entry.id   33a1c3ea304e2be6876eba59f3a20089
#
_cell.length_a   1.000
_cell.length_b   1.000
_cell.length_c   1.000
_cell.angle_alpha   90.00
_cell.angle_beta   90.00
_cell.angle_gamma   90.00
#
_symmetry.space_group_name_H-M   'P 1'
#
loop_
_entity.id
_entity.type
_entity.pdbx_description
1 polymer ?
#
loop_
_entity_poly.entity_id
_entity_poly.type
_entity_poly.pdbx_seq_one_letter_code
_entity_poly.pdbx_strand_id
1 'polypeptide(L)'
;MKSAVAPFAQEVPPIALDKRVEQLTDTYIEKGTPMFMRTVLALFCGGFATFALLYCVQPMMPALSHEFSINAAQSSLVLSVSTAMLALGLLITGPISDTLGRKPVMVAALFCAALSTIASGLMPSWEGILLMRALLGLSLSGLAAVAMTYLSEEIHPQHIGLAMGLYIGGNAIGGMSGRLIIGVLIDFVSWHTAVLIIGALALIAATVFWKILPESRNFRASSLKPRSLVDGFVMHFKDAGLPWLFLEAFLLMGAFVTMFNYIGYRLLAAPYDLSQAVVGLLSLVYLSGIYSSAKIGALADRLGRRRVLWATIVSMLGGIGLTLFTPLWLVIPGMLVFTFGFFGAHSVASSWIGRRAVKAKGQASSLYLFCYYAGSSVAGTTGGFFWHLAGWNGIGGFIVALLLGALLVALKLAKLPPLASA
;
A
#
# COMPACT_ATOMS: atom_id res chain seq x y z
N MET A 1 60.31 -1.82 -43.41
CA MET A 1 59.91 -1.89 -41.96
C MET A 1 58.47 -2.36 -41.89
N LYS A 2 58.27 -3.63 -41.50
CA LYS A 2 56.95 -4.25 -41.37
C LYS A 2 56.42 -3.96 -39.98
N SER A 3 55.28 -3.29 -39.90
CA SER A 3 54.53 -3.08 -38.66
C SER A 3 53.61 -4.30 -38.42
N ALA A 4 53.83 -4.98 -37.31
CA ALA A 4 53.04 -6.13 -36.88
C ALA A 4 51.73 -5.64 -36.27
N VAL A 5 50.59 -6.06 -36.83
CA VAL A 5 49.27 -5.98 -36.25
C VAL A 5 49.08 -7.23 -35.39
N ALA A 6 48.83 -7.03 -34.10
CA ALA A 6 48.50 -8.10 -33.17
C ALA A 6 47.04 -8.54 -33.32
N PRO A 7 46.76 -9.85 -33.38
CA PRO A 7 45.39 -10.36 -33.31
C PRO A 7 45.12 -10.80 -31.87
N PHE A 8 44.04 -10.38 -31.25
CA PHE A 8 43.34 -11.16 -30.21
C PHE A 8 41.99 -10.53 -29.90
N ALA A 9 41.00 -10.80 -30.76
CA ALA A 9 39.64 -10.97 -30.31
C ALA A 9 39.42 -12.47 -30.15
N GLN A 10 39.47 -12.97 -28.94
CA GLN A 10 39.01 -14.34 -28.65
C GLN A 10 37.48 -14.33 -28.77
N GLU A 11 36.99 -14.87 -29.88
CA GLU A 11 35.58 -15.23 -30.03
C GLU A 11 35.24 -16.29 -28.99
N VAL A 12 34.34 -15.94 -28.03
CA VAL A 12 33.77 -16.91 -27.11
C VAL A 12 32.91 -17.88 -27.93
N PRO A 13 33.14 -19.19 -27.85
CA PRO A 13 32.43 -20.15 -28.68
C PRO A 13 30.91 -20.11 -28.39
N PRO A 14 30.03 -20.15 -29.42
CA PRO A 14 28.60 -20.04 -29.29
C PRO A 14 27.94 -21.07 -28.33
N ILE A 15 28.58 -22.22 -28.15
CA ILE A 15 28.09 -23.30 -27.26
C ILE A 15 28.19 -22.93 -25.78
N ALA A 16 29.08 -22.01 -25.38
CA ALA A 16 29.19 -21.58 -23.96
C ALA A 16 28.13 -20.52 -23.58
N LEU A 17 27.64 -19.75 -24.54
CA LEU A 17 26.53 -18.79 -24.33
C LEU A 17 25.19 -19.52 -24.18
N ASP A 18 24.94 -20.54 -24.97
CA ASP A 18 23.68 -21.31 -24.96
C ASP A 18 23.50 -22.09 -23.65
N LYS A 19 24.55 -22.75 -23.16
CA LYS A 19 24.52 -23.44 -21.85
C LYS A 19 24.38 -22.48 -20.67
N ARG A 20 24.90 -21.25 -20.74
CA ARG A 20 24.69 -20.24 -19.69
C ARG A 20 23.25 -19.68 -19.72
N VAL A 21 22.68 -19.52 -20.89
CA VAL A 21 21.28 -19.09 -21.05
C VAL A 21 20.32 -20.18 -20.58
N GLU A 22 20.57 -21.47 -20.93
CA GLU A 22 19.79 -22.60 -20.42
C GLU A 22 19.91 -22.77 -18.91
N GLN A 23 21.11 -22.63 -18.32
CA GLN A 23 21.28 -22.66 -16.86
C GLN A 23 20.63 -21.49 -16.13
N LEU A 24 20.48 -20.31 -16.76
CA LEU A 24 19.78 -19.17 -16.21
C LEU A 24 18.26 -19.33 -16.29
N THR A 25 17.74 -20.00 -17.33
CA THR A 25 16.30 -20.27 -17.46
C THR A 25 15.79 -21.32 -16.46
N ASP A 26 16.64 -22.25 -16.02
CA ASP A 26 16.29 -23.33 -15.07
C ASP A 26 16.10 -22.83 -13.61
N THR A 27 16.53 -21.60 -13.31
CA THR A 27 16.43 -21.03 -11.95
C THR A 27 15.17 -20.20 -11.72
N TYR A 28 14.59 -19.60 -12.76
CA TYR A 28 13.41 -18.73 -12.66
C TYR A 28 12.10 -19.51 -12.87
N ILE A 29 11.05 -19.00 -12.19
CA ILE A 29 9.68 -19.52 -12.35
C ILE A 29 9.08 -18.95 -13.63
N GLU A 30 8.76 -19.82 -14.59
CA GLU A 30 8.21 -19.46 -15.89
C GLU A 30 6.68 -19.39 -15.88
N LYS A 31 6.12 -18.42 -16.64
CA LYS A 31 4.67 -18.33 -16.87
C LYS A 31 4.12 -19.59 -17.51
N GLY A 32 2.95 -20.02 -17.05
CA GLY A 32 2.29 -21.24 -17.51
C GLY A 32 2.66 -22.49 -16.70
N THR A 33 3.66 -22.41 -15.83
CA THR A 33 4.01 -23.52 -14.93
C THR A 33 3.09 -23.57 -13.71
N PRO A 34 2.86 -24.75 -13.11
CA PRO A 34 2.13 -24.86 -11.85
C PRO A 34 2.76 -24.02 -10.72
N MET A 35 4.08 -23.88 -10.75
CA MET A 35 4.82 -23.09 -9.77
C MET A 35 4.52 -21.59 -9.90
N PHE A 36 4.42 -21.04 -11.11
CA PHE A 36 3.99 -19.68 -11.36
C PHE A 36 2.59 -19.41 -10.79
N MET A 37 1.64 -20.30 -11.08
CA MET A 37 0.28 -20.17 -10.58
C MET A 37 0.23 -20.20 -9.05
N ARG A 38 0.97 -21.15 -8.42
CA ARG A 38 1.08 -21.23 -6.96
C ARG A 38 1.67 -19.96 -6.34
N THR A 39 2.74 -19.43 -6.91
CA THR A 39 3.40 -18.20 -6.45
C THR A 39 2.45 -17.01 -6.52
N VAL A 40 1.82 -16.81 -7.68
CA VAL A 40 0.93 -15.67 -7.91
C VAL A 40 -0.31 -15.76 -7.02
N LEU A 41 -0.92 -16.95 -6.90
CA LEU A 41 -2.10 -17.16 -6.05
C LEU A 41 -1.75 -16.95 -4.56
N ALA A 42 -0.62 -17.47 -4.10
CA ALA A 42 -0.16 -17.26 -2.73
C ALA A 42 0.01 -15.77 -2.42
N LEU A 43 0.74 -15.04 -3.27
CA LEU A 43 0.99 -13.61 -3.05
C LEU A 43 -0.27 -12.76 -3.22
N PHE A 44 -1.16 -13.10 -4.14
CA PHE A 44 -2.48 -12.49 -4.23
C PHE A 44 -3.26 -12.65 -2.92
N CYS A 45 -3.36 -13.87 -2.40
CA CYS A 45 -4.04 -14.16 -1.13
C CYS A 45 -3.36 -13.49 0.07
N GLY A 46 -2.02 -13.48 0.10
CA GLY A 46 -1.26 -12.78 1.15
C GLY A 46 -1.49 -11.28 1.13
N GLY A 47 -1.43 -10.68 -0.05
CA GLY A 47 -1.73 -9.26 -0.24
C GLY A 47 -3.18 -8.90 0.11
N PHE A 48 -4.13 -9.74 -0.33
CA PHE A 48 -5.54 -9.63 0.03
C PHE A 48 -5.73 -9.65 1.56
N ALA A 49 -5.18 -10.64 2.25
CA ALA A 49 -5.30 -10.75 3.70
C ALA A 49 -4.67 -9.55 4.42
N THR A 50 -3.47 -9.12 3.99
CA THR A 50 -2.76 -7.97 4.56
C THR A 50 -3.62 -6.72 4.57
N PHE A 51 -4.19 -6.36 3.42
CA PHE A 51 -4.96 -5.12 3.29
C PHE A 51 -6.38 -5.25 3.83
N ALA A 52 -6.97 -6.46 3.80
CA ALA A 52 -8.24 -6.74 4.46
C ALA A 52 -8.11 -6.53 5.98
N LEU A 53 -7.09 -7.09 6.63
CA LEU A 53 -6.84 -6.93 8.06
C LEU A 53 -6.50 -5.49 8.46
N LEU A 54 -5.75 -4.78 7.61
CA LEU A 54 -5.37 -3.40 7.88
C LEU A 54 -6.59 -2.48 7.94
N TYR A 55 -7.46 -2.57 6.93
CA TYR A 55 -8.53 -1.61 6.70
C TYR A 55 -9.93 -2.04 7.17
N CYS A 56 -10.11 -3.27 7.64
CA CYS A 56 -11.39 -3.77 8.15
C CYS A 56 -11.97 -2.92 9.29
N VAL A 57 -11.12 -2.22 10.03
CA VAL A 57 -11.54 -1.41 11.20
C VAL A 57 -12.24 -0.11 10.84
N GLN A 58 -12.12 0.40 9.60
CA GLN A 58 -12.70 1.69 9.24
C GLN A 58 -14.24 1.74 9.39
N PRO A 59 -15.02 0.76 8.91
CA PRO A 59 -16.47 0.79 9.10
C PRO A 59 -16.90 0.67 10.56
N MET A 60 -16.07 0.04 11.41
CA MET A 60 -16.44 -0.15 12.83
C MET A 60 -16.04 1.02 13.74
N MET A 61 -15.32 2.04 13.25
CA MET A 61 -14.91 3.19 14.08
C MET A 61 -16.07 3.87 14.81
N PRO A 62 -17.26 4.12 14.20
CA PRO A 62 -18.40 4.66 14.92
C PRO A 62 -18.90 3.75 16.05
N ALA A 63 -18.92 2.43 15.85
CA ALA A 63 -19.31 1.47 16.89
C ALA A 63 -18.32 1.47 18.06
N LEU A 64 -17.01 1.53 17.78
CA LEU A 64 -15.96 1.65 18.79
C LEU A 64 -16.07 2.96 19.57
N SER A 65 -16.40 4.08 18.89
CA SER A 65 -16.63 5.36 19.55
C SER A 65 -17.75 5.28 20.57
N HIS A 66 -18.83 4.61 20.22
CA HIS A 66 -19.98 4.42 21.10
C HIS A 66 -19.65 3.53 22.29
N GLU A 67 -19.04 2.36 22.06
CA GLU A 67 -18.77 1.37 23.10
C GLU A 67 -17.75 1.86 24.15
N PHE A 68 -16.66 2.46 23.69
CA PHE A 68 -15.61 2.96 24.59
C PHE A 68 -15.80 4.41 25.02
N SER A 69 -16.93 5.05 24.62
CA SER A 69 -17.21 6.47 24.92
C SER A 69 -16.06 7.41 24.53
N ILE A 70 -15.45 7.14 23.38
CA ILE A 70 -14.32 7.90 22.81
C ILE A 70 -14.77 8.72 21.60
N ASN A 71 -14.05 9.82 21.34
CA ASN A 71 -14.34 10.65 20.17
C ASN A 71 -13.82 10.03 18.87
N ALA A 72 -14.23 10.58 17.72
CA ALA A 72 -13.86 10.07 16.41
C ALA A 72 -12.33 10.13 16.13
N ALA A 73 -11.61 11.12 16.71
CA ALA A 73 -10.15 11.17 16.63
C ALA A 73 -9.50 10.00 17.37
N GLN A 74 -9.96 9.72 18.59
CA GLN A 74 -9.47 8.59 19.36
C GLN A 74 -9.80 7.26 18.66
N SER A 75 -11.02 7.09 18.15
CA SER A 75 -11.40 5.88 17.42
C SER A 75 -10.55 5.65 16.16
N SER A 76 -10.14 6.71 15.47
CA SER A 76 -9.25 6.57 14.30
C SER A 76 -7.87 5.99 14.64
N LEU A 77 -7.44 6.02 15.93
CA LEU A 77 -6.19 5.42 16.38
C LEU A 77 -6.13 3.91 16.08
N VAL A 78 -7.27 3.22 16.03
CA VAL A 78 -7.31 1.79 15.69
C VAL A 78 -6.68 1.47 14.33
N LEU A 79 -6.75 2.40 13.38
CA LEU A 79 -6.04 2.31 12.10
C LEU A 79 -4.68 3.01 12.15
N SER A 80 -4.62 4.21 12.74
CA SER A 80 -3.42 5.05 12.72
C SER A 80 -2.23 4.40 13.41
N VAL A 81 -2.45 3.72 14.53
CA VAL A 81 -1.39 2.95 15.22
C VAL A 81 -0.90 1.80 14.33
N SER A 82 -1.81 1.09 13.65
CA SER A 82 -1.42 0.02 12.73
C SER A 82 -0.60 0.55 11.56
N THR A 83 -1.01 1.67 10.94
CA THR A 83 -0.28 2.24 9.81
C THR A 83 1.04 2.88 10.23
N ALA A 84 1.14 3.45 11.43
CA ALA A 84 2.40 3.93 11.99
C ALA A 84 3.41 2.79 12.21
N MET A 85 2.98 1.70 12.82
CA MET A 85 3.83 0.53 13.07
C MET A 85 4.19 -0.20 11.78
N LEU A 86 3.27 -0.24 10.80
CA LEU A 86 3.57 -0.73 9.46
C LEU A 86 4.64 0.13 8.78
N ALA A 87 4.53 1.46 8.86
CA ALA A 87 5.53 2.38 8.31
C ALA A 87 6.93 2.11 8.90
N LEU A 88 7.03 2.06 10.22
CA LEU A 88 8.28 1.75 10.92
C LEU A 88 8.83 0.36 10.52
N GLY A 89 7.95 -0.62 10.47
CA GLY A 89 8.30 -1.99 10.08
C GLY A 89 8.89 -2.07 8.68
N LEU A 90 8.39 -1.30 7.71
CA LEU A 90 8.89 -1.30 6.33
C LEU A 90 10.36 -0.90 6.21
N LEU A 91 10.88 -0.10 7.15
CA LEU A 91 12.29 0.30 7.14
C LEU A 91 13.25 -0.82 7.60
N ILE A 92 12.75 -1.76 8.41
CA ILE A 92 13.57 -2.79 9.07
C ILE A 92 13.31 -4.21 8.55
N THR A 93 12.09 -4.50 8.09
CA THR A 93 11.71 -5.89 7.73
C THR A 93 12.38 -6.36 6.44
N GLY A 94 12.62 -5.47 5.48
CA GLY A 94 13.40 -5.79 4.27
C GLY A 94 14.77 -6.36 4.63
N PRO A 95 15.63 -5.61 5.34
CA PRO A 95 16.89 -6.09 5.86
C PRO A 95 16.82 -7.38 6.70
N ILE A 96 15.80 -7.54 7.55
CA ILE A 96 15.59 -8.78 8.31
C ILE A 96 15.37 -9.96 7.34
N SER A 97 14.57 -9.77 6.30
CA SER A 97 14.31 -10.82 5.32
C SER A 97 15.55 -11.18 4.47
N ASP A 98 16.49 -10.25 4.33
CA ASP A 98 17.79 -10.50 3.67
C ASP A 98 18.67 -11.49 4.47
N THR A 99 18.39 -11.69 5.75
CA THR A 99 19.13 -12.63 6.62
C THR A 99 18.37 -13.91 6.88
N LEU A 100 17.05 -13.81 7.16
CA LEU A 100 16.22 -14.94 7.58
C LEU A 100 15.55 -15.69 6.41
N GLY A 101 15.54 -15.08 5.22
CA GLY A 101 14.86 -15.61 4.04
C GLY A 101 13.50 -14.96 3.81
N ARG A 102 13.06 -14.96 2.55
CA ARG A 102 11.83 -14.27 2.11
C ARG A 102 10.57 -14.94 2.66
N LYS A 103 10.43 -16.25 2.37
CA LYS A 103 9.22 -17.00 2.74
C LYS A 103 9.00 -17.09 4.25
N PRO A 104 9.99 -17.42 5.10
CA PRO A 104 9.77 -17.49 6.55
C PRO A 104 9.26 -16.18 7.14
N VAL A 105 9.81 -15.04 6.70
CA VAL A 105 9.41 -13.71 7.18
C VAL A 105 7.97 -13.40 6.77
N MET A 106 7.59 -13.65 5.51
CA MET A 106 6.23 -13.41 5.03
C MET A 106 5.20 -14.32 5.72
N VAL A 107 5.54 -15.59 5.94
CA VAL A 107 4.67 -16.55 6.65
C VAL A 107 4.46 -16.13 8.10
N ALA A 108 5.54 -15.86 8.84
CA ALA A 108 5.45 -15.39 10.22
C ALA A 108 4.62 -14.10 10.32
N ALA A 109 4.83 -13.17 9.39
CA ALA A 109 4.09 -11.91 9.31
C ALA A 109 2.57 -12.13 9.20
N LEU A 110 2.11 -13.00 8.31
CA LEU A 110 0.69 -13.27 8.13
C LEU A 110 0.06 -13.99 9.33
N PHE A 111 0.77 -14.96 9.94
CA PHE A 111 0.28 -15.63 11.15
C PHE A 111 0.20 -14.65 12.33
N CYS A 112 1.24 -13.88 12.58
CA CYS A 112 1.23 -12.87 13.65
C CYS A 112 0.12 -11.83 13.43
N ALA A 113 -0.11 -11.39 12.19
CA ALA A 113 -1.17 -10.43 11.88
C ALA A 113 -2.56 -11.03 12.13
N ALA A 114 -2.81 -12.28 11.71
CA ALA A 114 -4.07 -12.97 11.94
C ALA A 114 -4.33 -13.17 13.45
N LEU A 115 -3.34 -13.61 14.20
CA LEU A 115 -3.43 -13.81 15.64
C LEU A 115 -3.64 -12.48 16.38
N SER A 116 -2.93 -11.41 15.99
CA SER A 116 -3.14 -10.07 16.56
C SER A 116 -4.56 -9.55 16.29
N THR A 117 -5.12 -9.86 15.11
CA THR A 117 -6.50 -9.50 14.80
C THR A 117 -7.49 -10.27 15.68
N ILE A 118 -7.33 -11.58 15.82
CA ILE A 118 -8.16 -12.39 16.72
C ILE A 118 -8.06 -11.86 18.16
N ALA A 119 -6.83 -11.63 18.63
CA ALA A 119 -6.59 -11.09 19.95
C ALA A 119 -7.25 -9.71 20.16
N SER A 120 -7.24 -8.82 19.16
CA SER A 120 -7.91 -7.52 19.26
C SER A 120 -9.43 -7.64 19.47
N GLY A 121 -10.07 -8.67 18.87
CA GLY A 121 -11.49 -8.95 19.08
C GLY A 121 -11.82 -9.53 20.46
N LEU A 122 -10.82 -9.97 21.21
CA LEU A 122 -10.96 -10.51 22.57
C LEU A 122 -10.55 -9.50 23.66
N MET A 123 -9.99 -8.34 23.30
CA MET A 123 -9.53 -7.34 24.27
C MET A 123 -10.70 -6.60 24.92
N PRO A 124 -10.74 -6.55 26.27
CA PRO A 124 -11.79 -5.83 27.00
C PRO A 124 -11.53 -4.32 27.12
N SER A 125 -10.32 -3.85 26.80
CA SER A 125 -9.92 -2.45 26.95
C SER A 125 -9.49 -1.84 25.62
N TRP A 126 -9.69 -0.54 25.50
CA TRP A 126 -9.28 0.25 24.34
C TRP A 126 -7.76 0.17 24.10
N GLU A 127 -6.96 0.28 25.15
CA GLU A 127 -5.50 0.21 25.10
C GLU A 127 -5.02 -1.17 24.64
N GLY A 128 -5.72 -2.23 25.08
CA GLY A 128 -5.45 -3.60 24.63
C GLY A 128 -5.70 -3.77 23.13
N ILE A 129 -6.80 -3.19 22.61
CA ILE A 129 -7.08 -3.17 21.17
C ILE A 129 -5.96 -2.43 20.43
N LEU A 130 -5.56 -1.24 20.90
CA LEU A 130 -4.50 -0.45 20.26
C LEU A 130 -3.17 -1.21 20.25
N LEU A 131 -2.82 -1.92 21.34
CA LEU A 131 -1.61 -2.75 21.39
C LEU A 131 -1.65 -3.87 20.35
N MET A 132 -2.78 -4.60 20.25
CA MET A 132 -2.93 -5.65 19.23
C MET A 132 -2.89 -5.07 17.80
N ARG A 133 -3.44 -3.89 17.59
CA ARG A 133 -3.37 -3.17 16.32
C ARG A 133 -1.96 -2.69 15.99
N ALA A 134 -1.15 -2.32 16.99
CA ALA A 134 0.27 -2.01 16.81
C ALA A 134 1.06 -3.24 16.37
N LEU A 135 0.85 -4.38 17.04
CA LEU A 135 1.48 -5.66 16.68
C LEU A 135 1.07 -6.12 15.28
N LEU A 136 -0.20 -5.96 14.93
CA LEU A 136 -0.69 -6.24 13.59
C LEU A 136 0.04 -5.38 12.55
N GLY A 137 0.12 -4.07 12.74
CA GLY A 137 0.79 -3.17 11.79
C GLY A 137 2.25 -3.55 11.56
N LEU A 138 2.98 -3.80 12.65
CA LEU A 138 4.36 -4.27 12.58
C LEU A 138 4.47 -5.60 11.83
N SER A 139 3.57 -6.55 12.11
CA SER A 139 3.53 -7.85 11.44
C SER A 139 3.28 -7.71 9.93
N LEU A 140 2.30 -6.89 9.52
CA LEU A 140 1.95 -6.71 8.11
C LEU A 140 3.10 -6.16 7.26
N SER A 141 4.07 -5.45 7.88
CA SER A 141 5.26 -4.97 7.17
C SER A 141 6.09 -6.12 6.58
N GLY A 142 6.03 -7.32 7.19
CA GLY A 142 6.76 -8.49 6.74
C GLY A 142 6.35 -8.98 5.36
N LEU A 143 5.07 -8.91 5.02
CA LEU A 143 4.65 -9.21 3.64
C LEU A 143 4.86 -8.00 2.73
N ALA A 144 4.46 -6.80 3.14
CA ALA A 144 4.49 -5.62 2.30
C ALA A 144 5.90 -5.23 1.83
N ALA A 145 6.92 -5.41 2.69
CA ALA A 145 8.32 -5.14 2.33
C ALA A 145 8.95 -6.22 1.47
N VAL A 146 8.52 -7.48 1.60
CA VAL A 146 9.27 -8.64 1.09
C VAL A 146 8.66 -9.23 -0.19
N ALA A 147 7.34 -9.13 -0.38
CA ALA A 147 6.64 -9.77 -1.48
C ALA A 147 7.16 -9.36 -2.87
N MET A 148 7.42 -8.08 -3.10
CA MET A 148 7.93 -7.60 -4.39
C MET A 148 9.37 -8.06 -4.64
N THR A 149 10.19 -8.13 -3.58
CA THR A 149 11.55 -8.65 -3.67
C THR A 149 11.54 -10.14 -4.02
N TYR A 150 10.71 -10.93 -3.34
CA TYR A 150 10.51 -12.34 -3.66
C TYR A 150 10.12 -12.53 -5.13
N LEU A 151 9.14 -11.76 -5.63
CA LEU A 151 8.73 -11.84 -7.03
C LEU A 151 9.87 -11.51 -8.00
N SER A 152 10.68 -10.49 -7.69
CA SER A 152 11.79 -10.08 -8.56
C SER A 152 12.97 -11.07 -8.54
N GLU A 153 13.12 -11.84 -7.47
CA GLU A 153 14.16 -12.87 -7.33
C GLU A 153 13.75 -14.20 -7.98
N GLU A 154 12.48 -14.57 -7.92
CA GLU A 154 12.01 -15.91 -8.29
C GLU A 154 11.32 -15.97 -9.67
N ILE A 155 10.67 -14.91 -10.13
CA ILE A 155 9.92 -14.88 -11.40
C ILE A 155 10.83 -14.42 -12.54
N HIS A 156 10.70 -15.10 -13.70
CA HIS A 156 11.44 -14.71 -14.91
C HIS A 156 11.18 -13.22 -15.26
N PRO A 157 12.22 -12.43 -15.62
CA PRO A 157 12.11 -10.98 -15.84
C PRO A 157 11.00 -10.55 -16.80
N GLN A 158 10.70 -11.35 -17.84
CA GLN A 158 9.61 -11.08 -18.80
C GLN A 158 8.20 -11.13 -18.18
N HIS A 159 8.03 -11.82 -17.04
CA HIS A 159 6.72 -12.09 -16.41
C HIS A 159 6.53 -11.40 -15.06
N ILE A 160 7.57 -10.70 -14.55
CA ILE A 160 7.52 -9.98 -13.26
C ILE A 160 6.37 -8.97 -13.23
N GLY A 161 6.15 -8.22 -14.33
CA GLY A 161 5.09 -7.20 -14.39
C GLY A 161 3.69 -7.77 -14.17
N LEU A 162 3.40 -8.96 -14.74
CA LEU A 162 2.14 -9.65 -14.53
C LEU A 162 1.99 -10.11 -13.08
N ALA A 163 3.02 -10.75 -12.52
CA ALA A 163 2.99 -11.26 -11.15
C ALA A 163 2.84 -10.13 -10.11
N MET A 164 3.58 -9.02 -10.28
CA MET A 164 3.43 -7.84 -9.43
C MET A 164 2.06 -7.18 -9.58
N GLY A 165 1.52 -7.10 -10.80
CA GLY A 165 0.18 -6.58 -11.04
C GLY A 165 -0.90 -7.37 -10.32
N LEU A 166 -0.80 -8.69 -10.31
CA LEU A 166 -1.73 -9.57 -9.59
C LEU A 166 -1.58 -9.45 -8.08
N TYR A 167 -0.36 -9.34 -7.54
CA TYR A 167 -0.13 -9.06 -6.13
C TYR A 167 -0.76 -7.71 -5.70
N ILE A 168 -0.52 -6.64 -6.46
CA ILE A 168 -1.08 -5.31 -6.19
C ILE A 168 -2.62 -5.33 -6.32
N GLY A 169 -3.15 -6.09 -7.30
CA GLY A 169 -4.58 -6.35 -7.41
C GLY A 169 -5.16 -7.01 -6.17
N GLY A 170 -4.46 -8.01 -5.61
CA GLY A 170 -4.80 -8.64 -4.33
C GLY A 170 -4.88 -7.63 -3.19
N ASN A 171 -3.90 -6.73 -3.09
CA ASN A 171 -3.88 -5.66 -2.08
C ASN A 171 -5.11 -4.75 -2.18
N ALA A 172 -5.44 -4.29 -3.39
CA ALA A 172 -6.56 -3.37 -3.60
C ALA A 172 -7.91 -4.03 -3.31
N ILE A 173 -8.11 -5.25 -3.82
CA ILE A 173 -9.33 -6.04 -3.57
C ILE A 173 -9.42 -6.38 -2.08
N GLY A 174 -8.32 -6.74 -1.42
CA GLY A 174 -8.27 -7.02 0.01
C GLY A 174 -8.72 -5.82 0.85
N GLY A 175 -8.18 -4.64 0.57
CA GLY A 175 -8.57 -3.41 1.26
C GLY A 175 -10.04 -3.04 1.09
N MET A 176 -10.60 -3.26 -0.11
CA MET A 176 -12.03 -3.11 -0.38
C MET A 176 -12.85 -4.15 0.38
N SER A 177 -12.50 -5.43 0.24
CA SER A 177 -13.26 -6.55 0.80
C SER A 177 -13.25 -6.56 2.33
N GLY A 178 -12.14 -6.17 2.97
CA GLY A 178 -12.07 -6.07 4.43
C GLY A 178 -13.10 -5.09 5.00
N ARG A 179 -13.25 -3.93 4.36
CA ARG A 179 -14.29 -2.94 4.73
C ARG A 179 -15.70 -3.47 4.46
N LEU A 180 -15.90 -4.07 3.29
CA LEU A 180 -17.20 -4.61 2.91
C LEU A 180 -17.64 -5.73 3.87
N ILE A 181 -16.76 -6.69 4.14
CA ILE A 181 -17.07 -7.83 5.03
C ILE A 181 -17.43 -7.33 6.44
N ILE A 182 -16.61 -6.46 7.02
CA ILE A 182 -16.90 -5.94 8.37
C ILE A 182 -18.15 -5.06 8.36
N GLY A 183 -18.31 -4.18 7.36
CA GLY A 183 -19.49 -3.33 7.28
C GLY A 183 -20.80 -4.13 7.22
N VAL A 184 -20.81 -5.24 6.47
CA VAL A 184 -21.97 -6.14 6.42
C VAL A 184 -22.12 -6.92 7.71
N LEU A 185 -21.05 -7.49 8.26
CA LEU A 185 -21.12 -8.31 9.47
C LEU A 185 -21.64 -7.54 10.69
N ILE A 186 -21.26 -6.29 10.87
CA ILE A 186 -21.65 -5.49 12.04
C ILE A 186 -23.17 -5.23 12.11
N ASP A 187 -23.90 -5.28 11.00
CA ASP A 187 -25.36 -5.19 11.01
C ASP A 187 -26.04 -6.45 11.61
N PHE A 188 -25.34 -7.58 11.66
CA PHE A 188 -25.90 -8.86 12.10
C PHE A 188 -25.26 -9.41 13.39
N VAL A 189 -24.00 -9.06 13.65
CA VAL A 189 -23.23 -9.55 14.81
C VAL A 189 -22.47 -8.41 15.47
N SER A 190 -21.99 -8.62 16.71
CA SER A 190 -21.15 -7.65 17.39
C SER A 190 -19.83 -7.43 16.62
N TRP A 191 -19.23 -6.24 16.75
CA TRP A 191 -17.93 -5.97 16.13
C TRP A 191 -16.84 -6.93 16.61
N HIS A 192 -16.92 -7.42 17.86
CA HIS A 192 -16.04 -8.46 18.39
C HIS A 192 -16.10 -9.74 17.53
N THR A 193 -17.33 -10.24 17.32
CA THR A 193 -17.55 -11.42 16.48
C THR A 193 -17.11 -11.19 15.04
N ALA A 194 -17.39 -10.01 14.48
CA ALA A 194 -16.95 -9.67 13.11
C ALA A 194 -15.42 -9.68 12.97
N VAL A 195 -14.69 -9.14 13.97
CA VAL A 195 -13.22 -9.15 14.01
C VAL A 195 -12.67 -10.57 14.19
N LEU A 196 -13.30 -11.41 15.02
CA LEU A 196 -12.93 -12.81 15.16
C LEU A 196 -13.10 -13.59 13.85
N ILE A 197 -14.19 -13.35 13.13
CA ILE A 197 -14.46 -13.99 11.83
C ILE A 197 -13.37 -13.60 10.82
N ILE A 198 -13.07 -12.29 10.66
CA ILE A 198 -12.06 -11.87 9.69
C ILE A 198 -10.66 -12.32 10.08
N GLY A 199 -10.36 -12.38 11.38
CA GLY A 199 -9.10 -12.93 11.90
C GLY A 199 -8.97 -14.43 11.63
N ALA A 200 -10.05 -15.22 11.80
CA ALA A 200 -10.08 -16.63 11.47
C ALA A 200 -9.91 -16.88 9.96
N LEU A 201 -10.58 -16.10 9.12
CA LEU A 201 -10.39 -16.15 7.66
C LEU A 201 -8.95 -15.82 7.26
N ALA A 202 -8.33 -14.84 7.92
CA ALA A 202 -6.94 -14.48 7.70
C ALA A 202 -5.97 -15.60 8.16
N LEU A 203 -6.28 -16.32 9.24
CA LEU A 203 -5.50 -17.48 9.69
C LEU A 203 -5.55 -18.63 8.67
N ILE A 204 -6.72 -18.85 8.07
CA ILE A 204 -6.88 -19.81 6.96
C ILE A 204 -6.04 -19.33 5.76
N ALA A 205 -6.13 -18.05 5.39
CA ALA A 205 -5.34 -17.49 4.30
C ALA A 205 -3.83 -17.58 4.56
N ALA A 206 -3.36 -17.35 5.78
CA ALA A 206 -1.96 -17.53 6.18
C ALA A 206 -1.51 -18.98 6.05
N THR A 207 -2.37 -19.94 6.42
CA THR A 207 -2.10 -21.39 6.29
C THR A 207 -2.03 -21.80 4.82
N VAL A 208 -2.95 -21.30 4.00
CA VAL A 208 -2.95 -21.53 2.54
C VAL A 208 -1.69 -20.93 1.92
N PHE A 209 -1.35 -19.69 2.28
CA PHE A 209 -0.14 -19.00 1.82
C PHE A 209 1.13 -19.82 2.15
N TRP A 210 1.26 -20.27 3.40
CA TRP A 210 2.40 -21.08 3.85
C TRP A 210 2.57 -22.38 3.03
N LYS A 211 1.48 -23.09 2.77
CA LYS A 211 1.49 -24.37 2.03
C LYS A 211 1.71 -24.18 0.53
N ILE A 212 1.21 -23.10 -0.05
CA ILE A 212 1.20 -22.91 -1.50
C ILE A 212 2.45 -22.17 -1.97
N LEU A 213 2.96 -21.17 -1.21
CA LEU A 213 4.11 -20.39 -1.64
C LEU A 213 5.36 -21.28 -1.76
N PRO A 214 6.01 -21.34 -2.94
CA PRO A 214 7.25 -22.09 -3.10
C PRO A 214 8.38 -21.55 -2.23
N GLU A 215 9.38 -22.39 -1.93
CA GLU A 215 10.61 -21.93 -1.29
C GLU A 215 11.39 -21.02 -2.25
N SER A 216 12.13 -20.04 -1.68
CA SER A 216 13.01 -19.18 -2.46
C SER A 216 14.21 -19.98 -2.97
N ARG A 217 14.40 -20.02 -4.28
CA ARG A 217 15.52 -20.73 -4.94
C ARG A 217 16.69 -19.80 -5.22
N ASN A 218 16.39 -18.53 -5.51
CA ASN A 218 17.37 -17.52 -5.88
C ASN A 218 17.79 -16.63 -4.71
N PHE A 219 17.26 -16.89 -3.51
CA PHE A 219 17.62 -16.16 -2.31
C PHE A 219 19.10 -16.36 -1.94
N ARG A 220 19.79 -15.25 -1.69
CA ARG A 220 21.15 -15.25 -1.15
C ARG A 220 21.18 -14.44 0.13
N ALA A 221 21.49 -15.09 1.24
CA ALA A 221 21.58 -14.42 2.52
C ALA A 221 22.65 -13.32 2.48
N SER A 222 22.30 -12.16 3.00
CA SER A 222 23.20 -11.00 3.11
C SER A 222 23.31 -10.59 4.58
N SER A 223 24.51 -10.17 4.99
CA SER A 223 24.71 -9.68 6.34
C SER A 223 24.11 -8.28 6.51
N LEU A 224 23.42 -8.06 7.64
CA LEU A 224 22.96 -6.73 8.03
C LEU A 224 24.15 -5.81 8.26
N LYS A 225 24.21 -4.70 7.51
CA LYS A 225 25.17 -3.62 7.70
C LYS A 225 24.40 -2.34 8.05
N PRO A 226 24.11 -2.07 9.32
CA PRO A 226 23.26 -0.94 9.71
C PRO A 226 23.71 0.41 9.15
N ARG A 227 25.03 0.64 9.11
CA ARG A 227 25.61 1.88 8.55
C ARG A 227 25.28 2.07 7.07
N SER A 228 25.37 1.01 6.27
CA SER A 228 25.06 1.09 4.83
C SER A 228 23.55 1.32 4.58
N LEU A 229 22.70 0.86 5.50
CA LEU A 229 21.26 1.13 5.44
C LEU A 229 20.98 2.61 5.69
N VAL A 230 21.56 3.17 6.77
CA VAL A 230 21.42 4.60 7.10
C VAL A 230 21.97 5.48 5.98
N ASP A 231 23.15 5.19 5.48
CA ASP A 231 23.76 5.94 4.38
C ASP A 231 22.88 5.91 3.12
N GLY A 232 22.28 4.77 2.81
CA GLY A 232 21.36 4.62 1.70
C GLY A 232 20.07 5.45 1.86
N PHE A 233 19.51 5.51 3.07
CA PHE A 233 18.35 6.38 3.34
C PHE A 233 18.71 7.86 3.26
N VAL A 234 19.83 8.29 3.89
CA VAL A 234 20.28 9.69 3.90
C VAL A 234 20.58 10.18 2.48
N MET A 235 21.15 9.34 1.62
CA MET A 235 21.42 9.67 0.22
C MET A 235 20.16 10.16 -0.51
N HIS A 236 19.01 9.56 -0.26
CA HIS A 236 17.77 9.90 -0.96
C HIS A 236 17.23 11.28 -0.56
N PHE A 237 17.52 11.77 0.65
CA PHE A 237 17.15 13.13 1.07
C PHE A 237 18.02 14.22 0.41
N LYS A 238 19.17 13.87 -0.18
CA LYS A 238 20.01 14.80 -0.94
C LYS A 238 19.59 14.95 -2.40
N ASP A 239 18.67 14.09 -2.90
CA ASP A 239 18.14 14.21 -4.27
C ASP A 239 17.15 15.40 -4.35
N ALA A 240 17.19 16.14 -5.46
CA ALA A 240 16.34 17.32 -5.65
C ALA A 240 14.84 17.03 -5.74
N GLY A 241 14.42 15.77 -5.99
CA GLY A 241 13.01 15.41 -6.23
C GLY A 241 12.47 14.31 -5.33
N LEU A 242 13.30 13.37 -4.85
CA LEU A 242 12.83 12.26 -4.02
C LEU A 242 12.13 12.74 -2.73
N PRO A 243 12.66 13.72 -1.95
CA PRO A 243 11.97 14.22 -0.76
C PRO A 243 10.59 14.80 -1.06
N TRP A 244 10.41 15.43 -2.21
CA TRP A 244 9.11 15.96 -2.64
C TRP A 244 8.14 14.85 -3.01
N LEU A 245 8.61 13.76 -3.61
CA LEU A 245 7.79 12.56 -3.87
C LEU A 245 7.42 11.83 -2.56
N PHE A 246 8.27 11.85 -1.54
CA PHE A 246 7.95 11.34 -0.20
C PHE A 246 6.87 12.19 0.46
N LEU A 247 7.00 13.52 0.40
CA LEU A 247 5.97 14.44 0.91
C LEU A 247 4.65 14.28 0.14
N GLU A 248 4.72 14.09 -1.17
CA GLU A 248 3.55 13.83 -2.01
C GLU A 248 2.79 12.57 -1.52
N ALA A 249 3.51 11.48 -1.24
CA ALA A 249 2.91 10.26 -0.71
C ALA A 249 2.19 10.50 0.63
N PHE A 250 2.82 11.26 1.54
CA PHE A 250 2.25 11.64 2.82
C PHE A 250 0.94 12.41 2.67
N LEU A 251 0.93 13.43 1.82
CA LEU A 251 -0.23 14.31 1.62
C LEU A 251 -1.38 13.58 0.93
N LEU A 252 -1.10 12.83 -0.13
CA LEU A 252 -2.11 12.06 -0.87
C LEU A 252 -2.78 11.00 0.00
N MET A 253 -1.97 10.19 0.70
CA MET A 253 -2.52 9.13 1.54
C MET A 253 -3.18 9.70 2.80
N GLY A 254 -2.65 10.80 3.33
CA GLY A 254 -3.29 11.52 4.42
C GLY A 254 -4.69 12.00 4.05
N ALA A 255 -4.85 12.64 2.89
CA ALA A 255 -6.15 13.06 2.37
C ALA A 255 -7.10 11.89 2.14
N PHE A 256 -6.59 10.81 1.52
CA PHE A 256 -7.37 9.62 1.19
C PHE A 256 -7.91 8.91 2.43
N VAL A 257 -7.03 8.62 3.39
CA VAL A 257 -7.44 7.90 4.60
C VAL A 257 -8.37 8.74 5.46
N THR A 258 -8.17 10.06 5.53
CA THR A 258 -9.05 10.95 6.27
C THR A 258 -10.48 10.88 5.74
N MET A 259 -10.69 10.90 4.42
CA MET A 259 -12.04 10.75 3.87
C MET A 259 -12.69 9.44 4.34
N PHE A 260 -11.98 8.30 4.21
CA PHE A 260 -12.56 7.00 4.55
C PHE A 260 -12.70 6.74 6.06
N ASN A 261 -11.93 7.41 6.90
CA ASN A 261 -12.09 7.32 8.36
C ASN A 261 -13.37 8.02 8.85
N TYR A 262 -13.79 9.10 8.20
CA TYR A 262 -14.85 9.95 8.73
C TYR A 262 -16.15 9.91 7.91
N ILE A 263 -16.14 9.41 6.67
CA ILE A 263 -17.35 9.33 5.85
C ILE A 263 -18.42 8.41 6.49
N GLY A 264 -18.00 7.36 7.20
CA GLY A 264 -18.92 6.48 7.94
C GLY A 264 -19.73 7.22 8.99
N TYR A 265 -19.08 8.06 9.80
CA TYR A 265 -19.77 8.88 10.81
C TYR A 265 -20.82 9.78 10.19
N ARG A 266 -20.54 10.36 9.02
CA ARG A 266 -21.50 11.21 8.31
C ARG A 266 -22.70 10.44 7.80
N LEU A 267 -22.46 9.28 7.19
CA LEU A 267 -23.51 8.56 6.47
C LEU A 267 -24.38 7.69 7.37
N LEU A 268 -23.89 7.33 8.55
CA LEU A 268 -24.67 6.65 9.59
C LEU A 268 -25.56 7.61 10.40
N ALA A 269 -25.27 8.92 10.38
CA ALA A 269 -26.06 9.93 11.07
C ALA A 269 -27.10 10.58 10.14
N ALA A 270 -28.09 11.26 10.77
CA ALA A 270 -29.07 12.08 10.05
C ALA A 270 -28.36 13.12 9.15
N PRO A 271 -28.90 13.44 7.97
CA PRO A 271 -30.18 13.01 7.41
C PRO A 271 -30.12 11.69 6.62
N TYR A 272 -29.01 10.96 6.63
CA TYR A 272 -28.83 9.77 5.79
C TYR A 272 -29.30 8.49 6.49
N ASP A 273 -28.96 8.31 7.75
CA ASP A 273 -29.31 7.14 8.60
C ASP A 273 -29.12 5.79 7.87
N LEU A 274 -28.02 5.67 7.11
CA LEU A 274 -27.69 4.45 6.36
C LEU A 274 -27.24 3.35 7.31
N SER A 275 -27.49 2.09 6.95
CA SER A 275 -26.95 0.95 7.70
C SER A 275 -25.44 0.80 7.52
N GLN A 276 -24.79 0.08 8.44
CA GLN A 276 -23.36 -0.24 8.36
C GLN A 276 -23.02 -1.03 7.09
N ALA A 277 -23.91 -1.94 6.66
CA ALA A 277 -23.77 -2.70 5.42
C ALA A 277 -23.72 -1.77 4.20
N VAL A 278 -24.62 -0.78 4.13
CA VAL A 278 -24.63 0.18 3.01
C VAL A 278 -23.36 1.03 3.01
N VAL A 279 -22.91 1.49 4.18
CA VAL A 279 -21.64 2.22 4.30
C VAL A 279 -20.45 1.32 3.89
N GLY A 280 -20.47 0.05 4.27
CA GLY A 280 -19.47 -0.95 3.82
C GLY A 280 -19.47 -1.14 2.30
N LEU A 281 -20.65 -1.17 1.66
CA LEU A 281 -20.80 -1.26 0.20
C LEU A 281 -20.16 -0.07 -0.53
N LEU A 282 -20.06 1.11 0.10
CA LEU A 282 -19.38 2.26 -0.50
C LEU A 282 -17.89 1.99 -0.76
N SER A 283 -17.29 0.98 -0.13
CA SER A 283 -15.92 0.55 -0.48
C SER A 283 -15.80 0.06 -1.93
N LEU A 284 -16.89 -0.27 -2.61
CA LEU A 284 -16.90 -0.60 -4.05
C LEU A 284 -16.39 0.54 -4.94
N VAL A 285 -16.37 1.80 -4.44
CA VAL A 285 -15.72 2.92 -5.15
C VAL A 285 -14.23 2.65 -5.44
N TYR A 286 -13.59 1.73 -4.69
CA TYR A 286 -12.22 1.28 -4.95
C TYR A 286 -12.04 0.63 -6.33
N LEU A 287 -13.11 0.08 -6.93
CA LEU A 287 -13.06 -0.44 -8.31
C LEU A 287 -12.68 0.65 -9.31
N SER A 288 -13.17 1.89 -9.09
CA SER A 288 -12.75 3.05 -9.91
C SER A 288 -11.26 3.32 -9.76
N GLY A 289 -10.71 3.14 -8.55
CA GLY A 289 -9.29 3.30 -8.26
C GLY A 289 -8.43 2.23 -8.94
N ILE A 290 -8.84 0.97 -8.89
CA ILE A 290 -8.13 -0.13 -9.57
C ILE A 290 -8.04 0.16 -11.07
N TYR A 291 -9.16 0.56 -11.70
CA TYR A 291 -9.18 0.97 -13.10
C TYR A 291 -8.28 2.18 -13.37
N SER A 292 -8.35 3.20 -12.50
CA SER A 292 -7.54 4.42 -12.59
C SER A 292 -6.05 4.11 -12.55
N SER A 293 -5.60 3.28 -11.60
CA SER A 293 -4.18 2.96 -11.43
C SER A 293 -3.54 2.48 -12.75
N ALA A 294 -4.22 1.59 -13.48
CA ALA A 294 -3.73 1.06 -14.75
C ALA A 294 -3.79 2.11 -15.87
N LYS A 295 -4.93 2.81 -16.02
CA LYS A 295 -5.15 3.75 -17.14
C LYS A 295 -4.32 5.02 -16.97
N ILE A 296 -4.27 5.58 -15.76
CA ILE A 296 -3.51 6.80 -15.47
C ILE A 296 -2.01 6.53 -15.50
N GLY A 297 -1.56 5.34 -15.05
CA GLY A 297 -0.17 4.92 -15.21
C GLY A 297 0.27 4.91 -16.67
N ALA A 298 -0.52 4.29 -17.55
CA ALA A 298 -0.27 4.29 -19.00
C ALA A 298 -0.34 5.70 -19.62
N LEU A 299 -1.27 6.53 -19.15
CA LEU A 299 -1.39 7.92 -19.60
C LEU A 299 -0.16 8.76 -19.20
N ALA A 300 0.37 8.52 -18.00
CA ALA A 300 1.57 9.19 -17.50
C ALA A 300 2.83 8.83 -18.30
N ASP A 301 2.88 7.64 -18.90
CA ASP A 301 3.97 7.26 -19.80
C ASP A 301 3.88 8.00 -21.14
N ARG A 302 2.66 8.34 -21.62
CA ARG A 302 2.42 9.05 -22.88
C ARG A 302 2.49 10.58 -22.75
N LEU A 303 1.81 11.16 -21.75
CA LEU A 303 1.70 12.62 -21.57
C LEU A 303 2.76 13.20 -20.62
N GLY A 304 3.51 12.34 -19.96
CA GLY A 304 4.49 12.70 -18.95
C GLY A 304 3.90 12.78 -17.53
N ARG A 305 4.63 12.22 -16.57
CA ARG A 305 4.21 12.13 -15.14
C ARG A 305 3.87 13.48 -14.53
N ARG A 306 4.59 14.52 -14.92
CA ARG A 306 4.42 15.88 -14.39
C ARG A 306 3.01 16.42 -14.62
N ARG A 307 2.47 16.24 -15.86
CA ARG A 307 1.15 16.73 -16.23
C ARG A 307 0.04 15.88 -15.61
N VAL A 308 0.23 14.58 -15.58
CA VAL A 308 -0.79 13.65 -15.10
C VAL A 308 -0.93 13.73 -13.57
N LEU A 309 0.17 13.93 -12.82
CA LEU A 309 0.12 14.01 -11.36
C LEU A 309 -0.78 15.16 -10.87
N TRP A 310 -0.54 16.40 -11.30
CA TRP A 310 -1.36 17.52 -10.83
C TRP A 310 -2.83 17.40 -11.31
N ALA A 311 -3.07 16.85 -12.51
CA ALA A 311 -4.43 16.66 -13.02
C ALA A 311 -5.23 15.66 -12.15
N THR A 312 -4.59 14.59 -11.67
CA THR A 312 -5.23 13.63 -10.75
C THR A 312 -5.51 14.25 -9.37
N ILE A 313 -4.65 15.16 -8.88
CA ILE A 313 -4.90 15.89 -7.63
C ILE A 313 -6.07 16.86 -7.79
N VAL A 314 -6.18 17.54 -8.93
CA VAL A 314 -7.35 18.39 -9.24
C VAL A 314 -8.63 17.55 -9.30
N SER A 315 -8.58 16.33 -9.85
CA SER A 315 -9.70 15.40 -9.79
C SER A 315 -10.09 15.07 -8.33
N MET A 316 -9.12 14.85 -7.43
CA MET A 316 -9.40 14.65 -6.00
C MET A 316 -10.07 15.89 -5.38
N LEU A 317 -9.60 17.09 -5.69
CA LEU A 317 -10.21 18.35 -5.22
C LEU A 317 -11.66 18.48 -5.68
N GLY A 318 -11.94 18.16 -6.95
CA GLY A 318 -13.31 18.10 -7.47
C GLY A 318 -14.16 17.06 -6.75
N GLY A 319 -13.61 15.86 -6.53
CA GLY A 319 -14.28 14.76 -5.83
C GLY A 319 -14.66 15.12 -4.39
N ILE A 320 -13.71 15.65 -3.59
CA ILE A 320 -14.04 16.07 -2.22
C ILE A 320 -15.03 17.23 -2.21
N GLY A 321 -14.95 18.16 -3.15
CA GLY A 321 -15.91 19.24 -3.32
C GLY A 321 -17.33 18.74 -3.53
N LEU A 322 -17.54 17.71 -4.36
CA LEU A 322 -18.85 17.08 -4.56
C LEU A 322 -19.40 16.45 -3.27
N THR A 323 -18.52 15.89 -2.43
CA THR A 323 -18.96 15.29 -1.16
C THR A 323 -19.42 16.33 -0.12
N LEU A 324 -19.17 17.61 -0.29
CA LEU A 324 -19.64 18.65 0.63
C LEU A 324 -21.15 18.91 0.51
N PHE A 325 -21.75 18.56 -0.60
CA PHE A 325 -23.19 18.64 -0.80
C PHE A 325 -23.93 17.53 -0.02
N THR A 326 -25.19 17.75 0.27
CA THR A 326 -26.03 16.82 1.03
C THR A 326 -26.55 15.65 0.19
N PRO A 327 -26.99 15.82 -1.08
CA PRO A 327 -27.60 14.73 -1.85
C PRO A 327 -26.63 13.56 -2.11
N LEU A 328 -27.04 12.32 -1.81
CA LEU A 328 -26.23 11.11 -2.02
C LEU A 328 -25.79 10.95 -3.48
N TRP A 329 -26.60 11.39 -4.44
CA TRP A 329 -26.26 11.36 -5.87
C TRP A 329 -25.09 12.31 -6.26
N LEU A 330 -24.64 13.19 -5.34
CA LEU A 330 -23.41 13.98 -5.45
C LEU A 330 -22.29 13.37 -4.59
N VAL A 331 -22.62 12.88 -3.40
CA VAL A 331 -21.64 12.30 -2.47
C VAL A 331 -20.99 11.07 -3.07
N ILE A 332 -21.77 10.12 -3.60
CA ILE A 332 -21.24 8.87 -4.16
C ILE A 332 -20.33 9.11 -5.39
N PRO A 333 -20.75 9.87 -6.42
CA PRO A 333 -19.84 10.26 -7.51
C PRO A 333 -18.63 11.06 -7.02
N GLY A 334 -18.77 11.90 -5.99
CA GLY A 334 -17.65 12.60 -5.36
C GLY A 334 -16.62 11.63 -4.80
N MET A 335 -17.04 10.60 -4.09
CA MET A 335 -16.18 9.53 -3.60
C MET A 335 -15.52 8.74 -4.74
N LEU A 336 -16.26 8.44 -5.83
CA LEU A 336 -15.72 7.76 -7.02
C LEU A 336 -14.60 8.57 -7.67
N VAL A 337 -14.84 9.87 -7.93
CA VAL A 337 -13.89 10.79 -8.56
C VAL A 337 -12.66 11.00 -7.67
N PHE A 338 -12.87 11.15 -6.36
CA PHE A 338 -11.78 11.28 -5.38
C PHE A 338 -10.90 10.03 -5.36
N THR A 339 -11.52 8.85 -5.29
CA THR A 339 -10.81 7.56 -5.27
C THR A 339 -10.07 7.31 -6.59
N PHE A 340 -10.71 7.62 -7.73
CA PHE A 340 -10.07 7.57 -9.04
C PHE A 340 -8.81 8.46 -9.10
N GLY A 341 -8.92 9.71 -8.65
CA GLY A 341 -7.81 10.65 -8.58
C GLY A 341 -6.67 10.16 -7.71
N PHE A 342 -6.98 9.66 -6.51
CA PHE A 342 -5.98 9.14 -5.56
C PHE A 342 -5.16 7.99 -6.14
N PHE A 343 -5.80 6.94 -6.65
CA PHE A 343 -5.10 5.78 -7.18
C PHE A 343 -4.27 6.14 -8.42
N GLY A 344 -4.76 7.07 -9.25
CA GLY A 344 -4.00 7.62 -10.37
C GLY A 344 -2.76 8.37 -9.89
N ALA A 345 -2.91 9.31 -8.94
CA ALA A 345 -1.81 10.08 -8.39
C ALA A 345 -0.76 9.18 -7.73
N HIS A 346 -1.20 8.22 -6.92
CA HIS A 346 -0.32 7.24 -6.26
C HIS A 346 0.46 6.39 -7.26
N SER A 347 -0.20 5.89 -8.32
CA SER A 347 0.44 5.11 -9.39
C SER A 347 1.53 5.93 -10.10
N VAL A 348 1.25 7.21 -10.40
CA VAL A 348 2.23 8.11 -11.02
C VAL A 348 3.40 8.40 -10.08
N ALA A 349 3.14 8.77 -8.83
CA ALA A 349 4.17 9.13 -7.85
C ALA A 349 5.08 7.94 -7.53
N SER A 350 4.51 6.76 -7.26
CA SER A 350 5.27 5.53 -6.94
C SER A 350 6.14 5.08 -8.11
N SER A 351 5.61 5.12 -9.34
CA SER A 351 6.40 4.81 -10.55
C SER A 351 7.54 5.81 -10.78
N TRP A 352 7.33 7.07 -10.36
CA TRP A 352 8.36 8.10 -10.48
C TRP A 352 9.53 7.87 -9.53
N ILE A 353 9.28 7.36 -8.31
CA ILE A 353 10.33 6.93 -7.37
C ILE A 353 11.27 5.92 -8.03
N GLY A 354 10.74 4.85 -8.61
CA GLY A 354 11.54 3.79 -9.24
C GLY A 354 12.42 4.26 -10.40
N ARG A 355 11.98 5.31 -11.12
CA ARG A 355 12.77 5.91 -12.21
C ARG A 355 13.78 6.95 -11.72
N ARG A 356 13.46 7.69 -10.64
CA ARG A 356 14.34 8.75 -10.13
C ARG A 356 15.45 8.20 -9.24
N ALA A 357 15.18 7.16 -8.46
CA ALA A 357 16.19 6.53 -7.62
C ALA A 357 17.17 5.72 -8.48
N VAL A 358 18.37 6.25 -8.70
CA VAL A 358 19.42 5.58 -9.47
C VAL A 358 20.08 4.46 -8.67
N LYS A 359 20.35 4.70 -7.38
CA LYS A 359 20.97 3.75 -6.44
C LYS A 359 19.98 3.39 -5.34
N ALA A 360 20.16 2.23 -4.70
CA ALA A 360 19.38 1.77 -3.55
C ALA A 360 17.84 1.94 -3.75
N LYS A 361 17.33 1.54 -4.92
CA LYS A 361 15.92 1.71 -5.33
C LYS A 361 14.93 1.16 -4.31
N GLY A 362 15.25 0.01 -3.67
CA GLY A 362 14.43 -0.59 -2.63
C GLY A 362 14.26 0.34 -1.43
N GLN A 363 15.33 1.00 -0.97
CA GLN A 363 15.28 1.95 0.13
C GLN A 363 14.48 3.21 -0.21
N ALA A 364 14.58 3.71 -1.46
CA ALA A 364 13.75 4.82 -1.93
C ALA A 364 12.25 4.46 -1.90
N SER A 365 11.90 3.24 -2.33
CA SER A 365 10.54 2.73 -2.28
C SER A 365 10.06 2.53 -0.83
N SER A 366 10.92 2.05 0.06
CA SER A 366 10.59 1.92 1.49
C SER A 366 10.34 3.28 2.15
N LEU A 367 11.15 4.31 1.85
CA LEU A 367 10.92 5.68 2.32
C LEU A 367 9.62 6.28 1.78
N TYR A 368 9.30 6.03 0.52
CA TYR A 368 8.03 6.44 -0.07
C TYR A 368 6.85 5.83 0.67
N LEU A 369 6.89 4.51 0.90
CA LEU A 369 5.83 3.80 1.62
C LEU A 369 5.80 4.18 3.11
N PHE A 370 6.95 4.43 3.72
CA PHE A 370 7.02 4.98 5.07
C PHE A 370 6.25 6.31 5.17
N CYS A 371 6.55 7.26 4.30
CA CYS A 371 5.84 8.55 4.27
C CYS A 371 4.36 8.39 3.93
N TYR A 372 4.01 7.48 3.02
CA TYR A 372 2.64 7.13 2.67
C TYR A 372 1.84 6.68 3.90
N TYR A 373 2.34 5.71 4.67
CA TYR A 373 1.65 5.23 5.87
C TYR A 373 1.75 6.19 7.06
N ALA A 374 2.83 6.98 7.16
CA ALA A 374 2.92 8.08 8.12
C ALA A 374 1.83 9.14 7.86
N GLY A 375 1.59 9.48 6.58
CA GLY A 375 0.49 10.35 6.17
C GLY A 375 -0.88 9.78 6.57
N SER A 376 -1.10 8.48 6.35
CA SER A 376 -2.29 7.77 6.81
C SER A 376 -2.49 7.89 8.32
N SER A 377 -1.44 7.67 9.10
CA SER A 377 -1.50 7.71 10.55
C SER A 377 -1.73 9.13 11.08
N VAL A 378 -0.89 10.07 10.68
CA VAL A 378 -0.91 11.46 11.20
C VAL A 378 -2.17 12.18 10.74
N ALA A 379 -2.42 12.26 9.43
CA ALA A 379 -3.57 13.00 8.92
C ALA A 379 -4.89 12.30 9.27
N GLY A 380 -4.92 10.95 9.24
CA GLY A 380 -6.10 10.17 9.64
C GLY A 380 -6.57 10.49 11.06
N THR A 381 -5.66 10.65 12.01
CA THR A 381 -5.99 11.04 13.39
C THR A 381 -6.28 12.54 13.52
N THR A 382 -5.45 13.39 12.89
CA THR A 382 -5.64 14.85 12.92
C THR A 382 -6.99 15.26 12.33
N GLY A 383 -7.51 14.53 11.35
CA GLY A 383 -8.86 14.73 10.81
C GLY A 383 -9.94 14.77 11.88
N GLY A 384 -9.79 13.99 12.96
CA GLY A 384 -10.77 13.99 14.06
C GLY A 384 -10.91 15.32 14.79
N PHE A 385 -9.85 16.12 14.86
CA PHE A 385 -9.94 17.49 15.36
C PHE A 385 -10.86 18.34 14.47
N PHE A 386 -10.69 18.27 13.15
CA PHE A 386 -11.53 19.00 12.20
C PHE A 386 -12.96 18.47 12.13
N TRP A 387 -13.15 17.17 12.35
CA TRP A 387 -14.48 16.59 12.51
C TRP A 387 -15.20 17.18 13.72
N HIS A 388 -14.52 17.33 14.85
CA HIS A 388 -15.10 17.90 16.06
C HIS A 388 -15.44 19.39 15.87
N LEU A 389 -14.62 20.15 15.11
CA LEU A 389 -14.85 21.59 14.88
C LEU A 389 -16.06 21.86 13.99
N ALA A 390 -16.21 21.16 12.88
CA ALA A 390 -17.20 21.50 11.84
C ALA A 390 -17.75 20.27 11.09
N GLY A 391 -17.73 19.09 11.70
CA GLY A 391 -18.22 17.85 11.08
C GLY A 391 -17.58 17.59 9.73
N TRP A 392 -18.41 17.22 8.75
CA TRP A 392 -17.91 16.91 7.40
C TRP A 392 -17.29 18.10 6.68
N ASN A 393 -17.78 19.32 6.92
CA ASN A 393 -17.18 20.52 6.34
C ASN A 393 -15.75 20.75 6.85
N GLY A 394 -15.51 20.46 8.14
CA GLY A 394 -14.16 20.49 8.73
C GLY A 394 -13.24 19.47 8.08
N ILE A 395 -13.71 18.24 7.90
CA ILE A 395 -12.98 17.17 7.17
C ILE A 395 -12.69 17.60 5.73
N GLY A 396 -13.69 18.12 5.02
CA GLY A 396 -13.51 18.60 3.64
C GLY A 396 -12.47 19.71 3.55
N GLY A 397 -12.51 20.70 4.44
CA GLY A 397 -11.53 21.77 4.52
C GLY A 397 -10.12 21.27 4.78
N PHE A 398 -9.95 20.32 5.72
CA PHE A 398 -8.66 19.70 6.01
C PHE A 398 -8.11 18.89 4.82
N ILE A 399 -8.94 18.08 4.16
CA ILE A 399 -8.56 17.34 2.95
C ILE A 399 -8.16 18.31 1.83
N VAL A 400 -8.92 19.38 1.62
CA VAL A 400 -8.58 20.42 0.62
C VAL A 400 -7.21 21.03 0.94
N ALA A 401 -6.91 21.34 2.20
CA ALA A 401 -5.59 21.89 2.60
C ALA A 401 -4.46 20.90 2.28
N LEU A 402 -4.62 19.59 2.58
CA LEU A 402 -3.65 18.56 2.22
C LEU A 402 -3.45 18.46 0.70
N LEU A 403 -4.54 18.49 -0.09
CA LEU A 403 -4.50 18.40 -1.54
C LEU A 403 -3.93 19.65 -2.21
N LEU A 404 -4.14 20.84 -1.65
CA LEU A 404 -3.48 22.07 -2.12
C LEU A 404 -1.97 21.99 -1.84
N GLY A 405 -1.57 21.45 -0.69
CA GLY A 405 -0.16 21.14 -0.41
C GLY A 405 0.42 20.15 -1.43
N ALA A 406 -0.29 19.06 -1.74
CA ALA A 406 0.10 18.09 -2.76
C ALA A 406 0.19 18.75 -4.15
N LEU A 407 -0.75 19.60 -4.52
CA LEU A 407 -0.73 20.32 -5.79
C LEU A 407 0.51 21.25 -5.89
N LEU A 408 0.86 21.95 -4.83
CA LEU A 408 2.08 22.78 -4.80
C LEU A 408 3.35 21.93 -4.96
N VAL A 409 3.40 20.77 -4.32
CA VAL A 409 4.49 19.81 -4.46
C VAL A 409 4.56 19.28 -5.89
N ALA A 410 3.42 18.88 -6.48
CA ALA A 410 3.35 18.41 -7.87
C ALA A 410 3.81 19.47 -8.87
N LEU A 411 3.41 20.74 -8.67
CA LEU A 411 3.85 21.88 -9.49
C LEU A 411 5.35 22.14 -9.35
N LYS A 412 5.92 21.97 -8.15
CA LYS A 412 7.37 22.05 -7.93
C LYS A 412 8.10 20.91 -8.64
N LEU A 413 7.61 19.68 -8.51
CA LEU A 413 8.14 18.51 -9.23
C LEU A 413 8.09 18.69 -10.76
N ALA A 414 7.07 19.38 -11.27
CA ALA A 414 6.93 19.67 -12.68
C ALA A 414 8.04 20.59 -13.23
N LYS A 415 8.62 21.43 -12.38
CA LYS A 415 9.71 22.38 -12.74
C LYS A 415 11.11 21.78 -12.64
N LEU A 416 11.26 20.59 -12.01
CA LEU A 416 12.57 19.97 -11.89
C LEU A 416 13.12 19.55 -13.27
N PRO A 417 14.43 19.71 -13.52
CA PRO A 417 15.03 19.26 -14.76
C PRO A 417 14.86 17.71 -14.90
N PRO A 418 14.72 17.18 -16.11
CA PRO A 418 14.83 15.75 -16.34
C PRO A 418 16.17 15.25 -15.79
N LEU A 419 16.21 14.00 -15.25
CA LEU A 419 17.50 13.37 -15.00
C LEU A 419 18.22 13.27 -16.33
N ALA A 420 19.50 13.67 -16.36
CA ALA A 420 20.35 13.40 -17.51
C ALA A 420 20.26 11.90 -17.79
N SER A 421 19.95 11.54 -19.02
CA SER A 421 19.98 10.16 -19.48
C SER A 421 21.39 9.62 -19.25
N ALA A 422 21.52 8.68 -18.29
CA ALA A 422 22.74 7.94 -18.06
C ALA A 422 22.94 6.93 -19.20
#